data_a227e1e568793b96e9a9e8b4d18e6544
#
_entry.id   a227e1e568793b96e9a9e8b4d18e6544
#
_cell.length_a   1.000
_cell.length_b   1.000
_cell.length_c   1.000
_cell.angle_alpha   90.00
_cell.angle_beta   90.00
_cell.angle_gamma   90.00
#
_symmetry.space_group_name_H-M   'P 1'
#
loop_
_entity.id
_entity.type
_entity.pdbx_description
1 polymer ?
#
loop_
_entity_poly.entity_id
_entity_poly.type
_entity_poly.pdbx_seq_one_letter_code
_entity_poly.pdbx_strand_id
1 'polypeptide(L)'
;MSEQYLDQQFLEYVVKALVDYPDSVKSVRTVDEMGVLLTLDVNPEDMGKTIGRSGNTAKAIRTLLRVVGMKHNARVNLKINEPEGSKRTAPVMSNA
;
A
#
# COMPACT_ATOMS: atom_id res chain seq x y z
N MET A 1 -20.31 -9.43 -10.22
CA MET A 1 -19.95 -9.46 -9.70
C MET A 1 -18.83 -8.95 -9.53
N SER A 2 -18.50 -8.91 -8.80
CA SER A 2 -17.35 -8.23 -8.46
C SER A 2 -16.12 -8.79 -9.08
N GLU A 3 -15.32 -7.92 -9.60
CA GLU A 3 -14.08 -8.32 -10.21
C GLU A 3 -12.91 -8.03 -9.31
N GLN A 4 -13.16 -7.86 -8.03
CA GLN A 4 -12.09 -7.51 -7.14
C GLN A 4 -11.16 -8.68 -6.91
N TYR A 5 -9.89 -8.38 -6.82
CA TYR A 5 -8.88 -9.38 -6.55
C TYR A 5 -8.60 -9.46 -5.06
N LEU A 6 -8.31 -10.65 -4.59
CA LEU A 6 -8.11 -10.85 -3.16
C LEU A 6 -7.01 -9.97 -2.58
N ASP A 7 -5.91 -9.81 -3.32
CA ASP A 7 -4.82 -8.97 -2.82
C ASP A 7 -5.25 -7.53 -2.67
N GLN A 8 -6.00 -7.01 -3.64
CA GLN A 8 -6.45 -5.63 -3.58
C GLN A 8 -7.52 -5.45 -2.49
N GLN A 9 -8.43 -6.41 -2.37
CA GLN A 9 -9.44 -6.36 -1.32
C GLN A 9 -8.80 -6.37 0.05
N PHE A 10 -7.81 -7.23 0.22
CA PHE A 10 -7.12 -7.34 1.50
C PHE A 10 -6.43 -6.02 1.85
N LEU A 11 -5.72 -5.45 0.89
CA LEU A 11 -5.03 -4.19 1.11
C LEU A 11 -5.99 -3.10 1.54
N GLU A 12 -7.08 -2.93 0.79
CA GLU A 12 -8.01 -1.86 1.11
C GLU A 12 -8.69 -2.08 2.45
N TYR A 13 -9.03 -3.32 2.74
CA TYR A 13 -9.67 -3.61 4.02
C TYR A 13 -8.76 -3.24 5.19
N VAL A 14 -7.52 -3.67 5.12
CA VAL A 14 -6.57 -3.42 6.20
C VAL A 14 -6.33 -1.93 6.36
N VAL A 15 -6.08 -1.24 5.25
CA VAL A 15 -5.77 0.19 5.33
C VAL A 15 -6.96 0.97 5.83
N LYS A 16 -8.17 0.65 5.35
CA LYS A 16 -9.35 1.36 5.81
C LYS A 16 -9.60 1.16 7.30
N ALA A 17 -9.15 0.03 7.83
CA ALA A 17 -9.30 -0.23 9.25
C ALA A 17 -8.32 0.58 10.10
N LEU A 18 -7.26 1.11 9.50
CA LEU A 18 -6.22 1.80 10.23
C LEU A 18 -6.33 3.32 10.18
N VAL A 19 -6.98 3.85 9.14
CA VAL A 19 -6.94 5.28 8.89
C VAL A 19 -8.18 5.98 9.41
N ASP A 20 -8.08 7.30 9.50
CA ASP A 20 -9.22 8.12 9.94
C ASP A 20 -10.12 8.51 8.78
N TYR A 21 -9.61 8.47 7.56
CA TYR A 21 -10.38 8.88 6.38
C TYR A 21 -10.48 7.72 5.40
N PRO A 22 -11.23 6.67 5.76
CA PRO A 22 -11.29 5.49 4.89
C PRO A 22 -11.87 5.76 3.51
N ASP A 23 -12.69 6.79 3.37
CA ASP A 23 -13.25 7.10 2.07
C ASP A 23 -12.20 7.63 1.10
N SER A 24 -11.05 8.03 1.59
CA SER A 24 -9.97 8.50 0.75
C SER A 24 -9.03 7.39 0.30
N VAL A 25 -9.22 6.19 0.81
CA VAL A 25 -8.35 5.07 0.45
C VAL A 25 -8.69 4.59 -0.95
N LYS A 26 -7.69 4.53 -1.80
CA LYS A 26 -7.87 4.05 -3.16
C LYS A 26 -6.65 3.22 -3.53
N SER A 27 -6.87 2.26 -4.39
CA SER A 27 -5.76 1.45 -4.87
C SER A 27 -5.92 1.18 -6.35
N VAL A 28 -4.78 1.01 -7.01
CA VAL A 28 -4.74 0.66 -8.42
C VAL A 28 -3.90 -0.60 -8.53
N ARG A 29 -4.40 -1.56 -9.27
CA ARG A 29 -3.71 -2.83 -9.46
C ARG A 29 -3.22 -2.91 -10.90
N THR A 30 -1.92 -3.11 -11.06
CA THR A 30 -1.35 -3.33 -12.38
C THR A 30 -0.58 -4.64 -12.38
N VAL A 31 -0.59 -5.32 -13.51
CA VAL A 31 0.07 -6.61 -13.65
C VAL A 31 0.99 -6.55 -14.83
N ASP A 32 2.21 -7.03 -14.66
CA ASP A 32 3.15 -7.13 -15.77
C ASP A 32 4.01 -8.37 -15.54
N GLU A 33 5.10 -8.48 -16.27
CA GLU A 33 5.96 -9.65 -16.19
C GLU A 33 6.56 -9.84 -14.81
N MET A 34 6.69 -8.75 -14.06
CA MET A 34 7.30 -8.80 -12.75
C MET A 34 6.30 -9.18 -11.66
N GLY A 35 5.02 -9.25 -12.00
CA GLY A 35 4.00 -9.62 -11.05
C GLY A 35 2.94 -8.53 -10.90
N VAL A 36 2.38 -8.45 -9.72
CA VAL A 36 1.30 -7.52 -9.41
C VAL A 36 1.86 -6.34 -8.63
N LEU A 37 1.49 -5.15 -9.03
CA LEU A 37 1.82 -3.96 -8.28
C LEU A 37 0.53 -3.31 -7.80
N LEU A 38 0.41 -3.11 -6.50
CA LEU A 38 -0.70 -2.38 -5.92
C LEU A 38 -0.18 -1.01 -5.53
N THR A 39 -0.82 0.03 -6.06
CA THR A 39 -0.46 1.40 -5.74
C THR A 39 -1.55 1.97 -4.85
N LEU A 40 -1.16 2.45 -3.69
CA LEU A 40 -2.10 2.87 -2.66
C LEU A 40 -2.07 4.37 -2.47
N ASP A 41 -3.26 4.97 -2.40
CA ASP A 41 -3.43 6.38 -2.05
C ASP A 41 -4.25 6.48 -0.79
N VAL A 42 -3.84 7.37 0.11
CA VAL A 42 -4.60 7.65 1.33
C VAL A 42 -4.63 9.15 1.52
N ASN A 43 -5.49 9.60 2.44
CA ASN A 43 -5.52 11.00 2.82
C ASN A 43 -4.15 11.38 3.37
N PRO A 44 -3.62 12.56 3.02
CA PRO A 44 -2.31 12.96 3.53
C PRO A 44 -2.20 12.90 5.05
N GLU A 45 -3.29 13.15 5.75
CA GLU A 45 -3.26 13.10 7.21
C GLU A 45 -3.14 11.68 7.74
N ASP A 46 -3.44 10.70 6.92
CA ASP A 46 -3.33 9.30 7.32
C ASP A 46 -2.02 8.66 6.90
N MET A 47 -1.16 9.41 6.25
CA MET A 47 0.07 8.83 5.74
C MET A 47 0.91 8.24 6.87
N GLY A 48 0.97 8.94 8.00
CA GLY A 48 1.74 8.44 9.13
C GLY A 48 1.22 7.12 9.66
N LYS A 49 -0.10 6.96 9.71
CA LYS A 49 -0.69 5.71 10.17
C LYS A 49 -0.45 4.58 9.19
N THR A 50 -0.45 4.90 7.92
CA THR A 50 -0.28 3.90 6.88
C THR A 50 1.16 3.39 6.83
N ILE A 51 2.10 4.31 6.98
CA ILE A 51 3.52 3.94 6.95
C ILE A 51 3.92 3.35 8.30
N GLY A 52 3.50 4.01 9.38
CA GLY A 52 3.83 3.57 10.72
C GLY A 52 5.21 4.01 11.15
N ARG A 53 5.51 3.76 12.41
CA ARG A 53 6.78 4.16 12.98
C ARG A 53 7.90 3.38 12.28
N SER A 54 8.87 4.12 11.77
CA SER A 54 10.01 3.52 11.07
C SER A 54 9.59 2.64 9.90
N GLY A 55 8.40 2.90 9.34
CA GLY A 55 7.92 2.12 8.21
C GLY A 55 7.38 0.76 8.58
N ASN A 56 7.19 0.49 9.87
CA ASN A 56 6.82 -0.86 10.30
C ASN A 56 5.43 -1.28 9.83
N THR A 57 4.47 -0.37 9.79
CA THR A 57 3.14 -0.73 9.34
C THR A 57 3.16 -1.08 7.86
N ALA A 58 3.82 -0.25 7.06
CA ALA A 58 3.91 -0.54 5.62
C ALA A 58 4.64 -1.85 5.37
N LYS A 59 5.69 -2.10 6.15
CA LYS A 59 6.45 -3.32 6.01
C LYS A 59 5.59 -4.54 6.34
N ALA A 60 4.77 -4.45 7.38
CA ALA A 60 3.89 -5.54 7.77
C ALA A 60 2.86 -5.80 6.67
N ILE A 61 2.30 -4.74 6.11
CA ILE A 61 1.32 -4.89 5.04
C ILE A 61 1.95 -5.56 3.84
N ARG A 62 3.17 -5.14 3.47
CA ARG A 62 3.86 -5.76 2.35
C ARG A 62 4.10 -7.24 2.59
N THR A 63 4.47 -7.60 3.81
CA THR A 63 4.70 -9.00 4.13
C THR A 63 3.42 -9.81 3.98
N LEU A 64 2.31 -9.29 4.46
CA LEU A 64 1.04 -10.00 4.35
C LEU A 64 0.59 -10.10 2.90
N LEU A 65 0.80 -9.06 2.12
CA LEU A 65 0.45 -9.12 0.70
C LEU A 65 1.29 -10.16 -0.02
N ARG A 66 2.53 -10.33 0.39
CA ARG A 66 3.37 -11.35 -0.20
C ARG A 66 2.81 -12.72 0.07
N VAL A 67 2.30 -12.93 1.29
CA VAL A 67 1.67 -14.21 1.64
C VAL A 67 0.42 -14.44 0.80
N VAL A 68 -0.40 -13.41 0.65
CA VAL A 68 -1.60 -13.53 -0.19
C VAL A 68 -1.20 -13.89 -1.62
N GLY A 69 -0.15 -13.25 -2.11
CA GLY A 69 0.32 -13.54 -3.46
C GLY A 69 0.78 -14.97 -3.62
N MET A 70 1.48 -15.49 -2.62
CA MET A 70 1.96 -16.87 -2.68
C MET A 70 0.81 -17.86 -2.80
N LYS A 71 -0.31 -17.53 -2.19
CA LYS A 71 -1.48 -18.38 -2.26
C LYS A 71 -1.99 -18.50 -3.69
N HIS A 72 -1.71 -17.50 -4.51
CA HIS A 72 -2.17 -17.46 -5.89
C HIS A 72 -1.02 -17.53 -6.88
N ASN A 73 0.15 -17.93 -6.43
CA ASN A 73 1.34 -18.05 -7.28
C ASN A 73 1.67 -16.74 -7.97
N ALA A 74 1.50 -15.65 -7.27
CA ALA A 74 1.76 -14.32 -7.80
C ALA A 74 2.71 -13.58 -6.88
N ARG A 75 3.51 -12.70 -7.47
CA ARG A 75 4.35 -11.81 -6.70
C ARG A 75 3.61 -10.49 -6.57
N VAL A 76 3.34 -10.07 -5.35
CA VAL A 76 2.58 -8.85 -5.11
C VAL A 76 3.48 -7.83 -4.44
N ASN A 77 3.57 -6.67 -5.02
CA ASN A 77 4.34 -5.55 -4.49
C ASN A 77 3.43 -4.40 -4.16
N LEU A 78 3.85 -3.58 -3.21
CA LEU A 78 3.06 -2.43 -2.78
C LEU A 78 3.87 -1.15 -2.93
N LYS A 79 3.25 -0.16 -3.53
CA LYS A 79 3.79 1.18 -3.60
C LYS A 79 2.79 2.11 -2.94
N ILE A 80 3.24 2.92 -2.01
CA ILE A 80 2.39 3.89 -1.36
C ILE A 80 2.74 5.26 -1.92
N ASN A 81 1.76 5.90 -2.54
CA ASN A 81 1.97 7.22 -3.11
C ASN A 81 1.96 8.24 -1.99
N GLU A 82 2.99 9.08 -1.95
CA GLU A 82 3.03 10.14 -0.97
C GLU A 82 2.55 11.41 -1.63
N PRO A 83 1.63 12.12 -1.00
CA PRO A 83 1.10 13.33 -1.59
C PRO A 83 2.20 14.37 -1.74
N GLU A 84 2.02 15.22 -2.72
CA GLU A 84 2.91 16.32 -2.89
C GLU A 84 2.94 17.15 -1.62
N GLY A 85 4.11 17.50 -1.18
CA GLY A 85 4.24 18.27 0.04
C GLY A 85 4.40 17.41 1.29
N SER A 86 4.43 16.11 1.13
CA SER A 86 4.65 15.24 2.26
C SER A 86 6.02 15.47 2.85
N LYS A 87 6.09 15.53 4.16
CA LYS A 87 7.36 15.82 4.81
C LYS A 87 8.22 14.61 4.96
N ARG A 88 7.68 13.43 4.84
CA ARG A 88 8.47 12.28 5.14
C ARG A 88 9.45 11.93 4.05
N THR A 89 9.37 12.60 2.92
CA THR A 89 10.29 12.28 1.87
C THR A 89 11.63 12.94 2.04
N ALA A 90 11.75 13.73 2.94
CA ALA A 90 12.95 14.41 3.08
C ALA A 90 14.08 13.47 3.11
N PRO A 91 14.72 13.20 3.02
CA PRO A 91 15.79 12.44 3.03
C PRO A 91 16.28 11.69 2.05
N VAL A 92 16.23 11.65 2.04
CA VAL A 92 16.65 10.98 1.55
C VAL A 92 17.31 10.99 0.69
N MET A 93 17.47 11.27 0.76
CA MET A 93 17.96 11.18 0.26
C MET A 93 18.58 11.03 -0.28
N SER A 94 18.70 11.19 -0.18
CA SER A 94 19.22 11.02 -0.57
C SER A 94 19.77 10.73 -1.06
N ASN A 95 20.11 10.69 -1.04
CA ASN A 95 20.72 10.44 -1.45
C ASN A 95 21.15 10.13 -1.89
N ALA A 96 21.21 10.16 -1.79
CA ALA A 96 21.70 10.03 -2.17
C ALA A 96 22.20 9.94 -2.54
#